data_64674ceec297941384f3521b24fde642
#
_entry.id   64674ceec297941384f3521b24fde642
#
_cell.length_a   1.000
_cell.length_b   1.000
_cell.length_c   1.000
_cell.angle_alpha   90.00
_cell.angle_beta   90.00
_cell.angle_gamma   90.00
#
_symmetry.space_group_name_H-M   'P 1'
#
loop_
_entity.id
_entity.type
_entity.pdbx_description
1 polymer ?
#
loop_
_entity_poly.entity_id
_entity_poly.type
_entity_poly.pdbx_seq_one_letter_code
_entity_poly.pdbx_strand_id
1 'polypeptide(L)'
;MKTVLFFMSGYSWAEQHGCDAVLRFARTAGWRVLCIPYAQAEASRFQLANCTVARDVRGLLEFWCPAGCIAECGAAPHHLQPYDFGDVPVVFLDRDPSTVEGDAPCVCSDAHAIAKAAFDELYATGIRNFAFAGWYEALTWSVNREAAFAKVASSAGFGMHVIEMRSPRRHADVEADRLLKAVRSLPKPLAVFAANDLIAEQIVNVCCANGISVPQDLAVVGVDNSPDICENALVSISSIPQDYEGSARRACECLAGIIAGGRKPGNVTHGVGAVVRRASTRRIGSDARVLGAFEFIRQNAAFGVKVEDVVKAMGCSRRTADLLFSRYVGHSILKELTAVRVNRAKELLRSSDAAVAAVSDMCGFMSVNDFDRVFKSQTGLSPTVWRAGGR
;
A
#
# COMPACT_ATOMS: atom_id res chain seq x y z
N MET A 1 -7.11 -17.21 29.67
CA MET A 1 -6.61 -16.60 28.42
C MET A 1 -7.35 -17.28 27.28
N LYS A 2 -8.03 -16.52 26.40
CA LYS A 2 -8.80 -17.08 25.27
C LYS A 2 -7.83 -17.32 24.09
N THR A 3 -7.95 -18.46 23.43
CA THR A 3 -7.19 -18.76 22.21
C THR A 3 -7.94 -18.24 20.99
N VAL A 4 -7.27 -17.55 20.08
CA VAL A 4 -7.80 -17.07 18.80
C VAL A 4 -6.89 -17.59 17.69
N LEU A 5 -7.44 -18.15 16.63
CA LEU A 5 -6.69 -18.53 15.44
C LEU A 5 -6.79 -17.40 14.41
N PHE A 6 -5.64 -16.99 13.89
CA PHE A 6 -5.55 -16.03 12.80
C PHE A 6 -5.01 -16.72 11.54
N PHE A 7 -5.89 -16.96 10.59
CA PHE A 7 -5.55 -17.54 9.29
C PHE A 7 -5.07 -16.43 8.37
N MET A 8 -3.77 -16.44 8.04
CA MET A 8 -3.10 -15.42 7.24
C MET A 8 -2.96 -15.86 5.80
N SER A 9 -3.18 -14.96 4.84
CA SER A 9 -3.04 -15.23 3.42
C SER A 9 -1.58 -15.28 2.96
N GLY A 10 -0.68 -14.57 3.60
CA GLY A 10 0.75 -14.53 3.24
C GLY A 10 1.60 -13.67 4.16
N TYR A 11 2.74 -13.19 3.64
CA TYR A 11 3.72 -12.39 4.36
C TYR A 11 4.15 -11.13 3.59
N SER A 12 3.27 -10.58 2.77
CA SER A 12 3.52 -9.28 2.14
C SER A 12 3.62 -8.16 3.19
N TRP A 13 4.11 -7.01 2.77
CA TRP A 13 4.17 -5.82 3.63
C TRP A 13 2.80 -5.50 4.26
N ALA A 14 1.73 -5.55 3.48
CA ALA A 14 0.37 -5.31 3.92
C ALA A 14 -0.09 -6.30 5.00
N GLU A 15 0.13 -7.59 4.75
CA GLU A 15 -0.25 -8.68 5.64
C GLU A 15 0.54 -8.65 6.95
N GLN A 16 1.82 -8.27 6.93
CA GLN A 16 2.63 -8.09 8.14
C GLN A 16 2.07 -6.98 9.04
N HIS A 17 1.65 -5.84 8.48
CA HIS A 17 1.04 -4.74 9.25
C HIS A 17 -0.30 -5.15 9.87
N GLY A 18 -1.11 -5.92 9.16
CA GLY A 18 -2.34 -6.52 9.70
C GLY A 18 -2.05 -7.47 10.86
N CYS A 19 -1.09 -8.38 10.69
CA CYS A 19 -0.68 -9.33 11.71
C CYS A 19 -0.20 -8.62 12.99
N ASP A 20 0.69 -7.64 12.87
CA ASP A 20 1.19 -6.87 14.00
C ASP A 20 0.06 -6.17 14.78
N ALA A 21 -0.94 -5.67 14.09
CA ALA A 21 -2.09 -5.03 14.72
C ALA A 21 -2.95 -6.05 15.48
N VAL A 22 -3.18 -7.24 14.92
CA VAL A 22 -3.87 -8.35 15.63
C VAL A 22 -3.11 -8.72 16.89
N LEU A 23 -1.78 -8.89 16.81
CA LEU A 23 -0.96 -9.26 17.96
C LEU A 23 -0.92 -8.17 19.03
N ARG A 24 -0.90 -6.89 18.65
CA ARG A 24 -1.01 -5.78 19.61
C ARG A 24 -2.34 -5.78 20.33
N PHE A 25 -3.46 -5.93 19.60
CA PHE A 25 -4.78 -6.01 20.20
C PHE A 25 -4.88 -7.21 21.16
N ALA A 26 -4.37 -8.35 20.75
CA ALA A 26 -4.40 -9.58 21.55
C ALA A 26 -3.75 -9.41 22.94
N ARG A 27 -2.63 -8.68 23.02
CA ARG A 27 -1.96 -8.39 24.30
C ARG A 27 -2.86 -7.63 25.26
N THR A 28 -3.60 -6.63 24.76
CA THR A 28 -4.52 -5.83 25.59
C THR A 28 -5.80 -6.58 25.94
N ALA A 29 -6.28 -7.45 25.05
CA ALA A 29 -7.49 -8.25 25.24
C ALA A 29 -7.25 -9.55 26.03
N GLY A 30 -6.00 -9.85 26.42
CA GLY A 30 -5.64 -11.09 27.11
C GLY A 30 -5.86 -12.35 26.25
N TRP A 31 -5.66 -12.23 24.93
CA TRP A 31 -5.75 -13.34 24.00
C TRP A 31 -4.40 -14.00 23.76
N ARG A 32 -4.43 -15.31 23.48
CA ARG A 32 -3.37 -16.05 22.85
C ARG A 32 -3.73 -16.18 21.36
N VAL A 33 -2.97 -15.54 20.48
CA VAL A 33 -3.15 -15.65 19.03
C VAL A 33 -2.17 -16.66 18.46
N LEU A 34 -2.69 -17.56 17.64
CA LEU A 34 -1.91 -18.49 16.82
C LEU A 34 -2.07 -18.08 15.36
N CYS A 35 -0.99 -17.57 14.77
CA CYS A 35 -0.96 -17.22 13.36
C CYS A 35 -0.77 -18.49 12.53
N ILE A 36 -1.69 -18.75 11.63
CA ILE A 36 -1.74 -19.94 10.78
C ILE A 36 -1.59 -19.46 9.35
N PRO A 37 -0.41 -19.66 8.72
CA PRO A 37 -0.25 -19.34 7.32
C PRO A 37 -1.19 -20.22 6.49
N TYR A 38 -2.15 -19.60 5.84
CA TYR A 38 -3.04 -20.26 4.89
C TYR A 38 -2.44 -20.08 3.51
N ALA A 39 -1.35 -20.83 3.23
CA ALA A 39 -0.69 -20.80 1.94
C ALA A 39 -1.54 -21.50 0.91
N GLN A 40 -1.85 -20.80 -0.16
CA GLN A 40 -2.33 -21.41 -1.38
C GLN A 40 -1.26 -22.32 -1.98
N ALA A 41 -1.68 -23.40 -2.58
CA ALA A 41 -0.84 -24.44 -3.15
C ALA A 41 0.14 -23.95 -4.23
N GLU A 42 0.02 -22.72 -4.71
CA GLU A 42 0.90 -22.13 -5.72
C GLU A 42 1.82 -21.00 -5.23
N ALA A 43 1.57 -20.44 -4.04
CA ALA A 43 2.44 -19.41 -3.44
C ALA A 43 3.69 -19.98 -2.75
N SER A 44 3.84 -21.28 -2.68
CA SER A 44 4.92 -21.97 -1.97
C SER A 44 6.26 -21.97 -2.71
N ARG A 45 6.82 -20.79 -3.03
CA ARG A 45 8.25 -20.70 -3.32
C ARG A 45 9.13 -20.55 -2.08
N PHE A 46 8.56 -20.22 -0.95
CA PHE A 46 9.19 -20.51 0.33
C PHE A 46 8.73 -21.90 0.74
N GLN A 47 9.48 -22.90 0.31
CA GLN A 47 9.42 -24.24 0.83
C GLN A 47 9.71 -24.21 2.35
N LEU A 48 8.72 -23.88 3.13
CA LEU A 48 8.59 -24.43 4.46
C LEU A 48 8.15 -25.88 4.24
N ALA A 49 9.12 -26.71 3.92
CA ALA A 49 8.96 -28.10 3.51
C ALA A 49 8.23 -28.99 4.53
N ASN A 50 7.82 -28.43 5.69
CA ASN A 50 7.14 -29.11 6.78
C ASN A 50 5.93 -28.36 7.35
N CYS A 51 5.47 -27.26 6.75
CA CYS A 51 4.16 -26.74 7.09
C CYS A 51 3.11 -27.56 6.37
N THR A 52 2.52 -28.47 7.09
CA THR A 52 1.21 -29.04 6.73
C THR A 52 0.23 -27.87 6.78
N VAL A 53 0.09 -27.20 5.66
CA VAL A 53 -0.89 -26.13 5.49
C VAL A 53 -2.22 -26.71 5.91
N ALA A 54 -2.96 -25.96 6.69
CA ALA A 54 -4.27 -26.35 7.23
C ALA A 54 -5.26 -26.64 6.09
N ARG A 55 -5.11 -27.78 5.43
CA ARG A 55 -6.15 -28.38 4.62
C ARG A 55 -7.33 -28.85 5.48
N ASP A 56 -7.10 -28.94 6.78
CA ASP A 56 -8.08 -29.36 7.76
C ASP A 56 -8.25 -28.28 8.84
N VAL A 57 -9.03 -27.26 8.51
CA VAL A 57 -9.43 -26.23 9.48
C VAL A 57 -10.10 -26.89 10.67
N ARG A 58 -10.93 -27.91 10.45
CA ARG A 58 -11.66 -28.63 11.51
C ARG A 58 -10.72 -29.27 12.52
N GLY A 59 -9.66 -29.95 12.07
CA GLY A 59 -8.65 -30.54 12.97
C GLY A 59 -7.94 -29.49 13.81
N LEU A 60 -7.67 -28.29 13.26
CA LEU A 60 -7.11 -27.19 14.04
C LEU A 60 -8.09 -26.65 15.08
N LEU A 61 -9.38 -26.55 14.75
CA LEU A 61 -10.42 -26.12 15.68
C LEU A 61 -10.58 -27.12 16.82
N GLU A 62 -10.61 -28.42 16.51
CA GLU A 62 -10.68 -29.50 17.50
C GLU A 62 -9.48 -29.52 18.44
N PHE A 63 -8.25 -29.35 17.89
CA PHE A 63 -7.03 -29.37 18.67
C PHE A 63 -6.86 -28.17 19.58
N TRP A 64 -7.11 -26.95 19.05
CA TRP A 64 -6.86 -25.71 19.77
C TRP A 64 -8.07 -25.19 20.56
N CYS A 65 -9.27 -25.70 20.30
CA CYS A 65 -10.54 -25.25 20.91
C CYS A 65 -10.61 -23.72 21.03
N PRO A 66 -10.46 -22.96 19.91
CA PRO A 66 -10.37 -21.52 19.96
C PRO A 66 -11.69 -20.88 20.36
N ALA A 67 -11.61 -19.74 21.04
CA ALA A 67 -12.78 -18.91 21.34
C ALA A 67 -13.31 -18.19 20.10
N GLY A 68 -12.52 -18.10 19.05
CA GLY A 68 -12.89 -17.49 17.77
C GLY A 68 -11.73 -17.45 16.79
N CYS A 69 -12.04 -17.07 15.55
CA CYS A 69 -11.11 -17.02 14.44
C CYS A 69 -11.16 -15.68 13.72
N ILE A 70 -10.01 -15.24 13.18
CA ILE A 70 -9.93 -14.20 12.16
C ILE A 70 -9.40 -14.90 10.91
N ALA A 71 -10.04 -14.71 9.76
CA ALA A 71 -9.64 -15.31 8.51
C ALA A 71 -9.38 -14.22 7.47
N GLU A 72 -8.13 -14.02 7.10
CA GLU A 72 -7.75 -13.11 6.03
C GLU A 72 -8.08 -13.73 4.67
N CYS A 73 -8.49 -12.91 3.70
CA CYS A 73 -8.83 -13.40 2.38
C CYS A 73 -7.56 -13.79 1.62
N GLY A 74 -7.38 -15.09 1.43
CA GLY A 74 -6.39 -15.60 0.50
C GLY A 74 -6.86 -15.50 -0.95
N ALA A 75 -5.93 -15.55 -1.90
CA ALA A 75 -6.25 -15.70 -3.31
C ALA A 75 -6.94 -17.06 -3.55
N ALA A 76 -8.03 -17.07 -4.35
CA ALA A 76 -8.80 -18.28 -4.71
C ALA A 76 -7.92 -19.45 -5.22
N PRO A 77 -8.34 -20.73 -5.26
CA PRO A 77 -9.70 -21.15 -5.53
C PRO A 77 -10.48 -21.73 -4.32
N HIS A 78 -9.88 -21.84 -3.16
CA HIS A 78 -10.57 -22.40 -1.99
C HIS A 78 -10.66 -21.37 -0.88
N HIS A 79 -11.59 -20.46 -1.01
CA HIS A 79 -11.89 -19.51 0.05
C HIS A 79 -12.48 -20.22 1.26
N LEU A 80 -11.92 -19.95 2.45
CA LEU A 80 -12.56 -20.34 3.71
C LEU A 80 -13.96 -19.71 3.76
N GLN A 81 -14.91 -20.50 4.21
CA GLN A 81 -16.32 -20.09 4.39
C GLN A 81 -16.72 -20.23 5.85
N PRO A 82 -17.78 -19.58 6.32
CA PRO A 82 -18.25 -19.71 7.70
C PRO A 82 -18.47 -21.16 8.13
N TYR A 83 -18.93 -22.02 7.23
CA TYR A 83 -19.19 -23.44 7.52
C TYR A 83 -17.91 -24.26 7.79
N ASP A 84 -16.73 -23.80 7.36
CA ASP A 84 -15.45 -24.44 7.67
C ASP A 84 -15.09 -24.29 9.15
N PHE A 85 -15.68 -23.31 9.83
CA PHE A 85 -15.43 -23.00 11.24
C PHE A 85 -16.47 -23.63 12.20
N GLY A 86 -17.51 -24.28 11.68
CA GLY A 86 -18.59 -24.86 12.50
C GLY A 86 -19.24 -23.81 13.39
N ASP A 87 -19.30 -24.09 14.70
CA ASP A 87 -19.87 -23.17 15.69
C ASP A 87 -18.86 -22.13 16.22
N VAL A 88 -17.61 -22.20 15.81
CA VAL A 88 -16.57 -21.24 16.23
C VAL A 88 -16.80 -19.92 15.51
N PRO A 89 -16.96 -18.78 16.22
CA PRO A 89 -17.17 -17.50 15.59
C PRO A 89 -15.97 -17.09 14.76
N VAL A 90 -16.22 -16.62 13.54
CA VAL A 90 -15.19 -16.12 12.60
C VAL A 90 -15.52 -14.71 12.12
N VAL A 91 -14.49 -13.91 11.95
CA VAL A 91 -14.53 -12.60 11.28
C VAL A 91 -13.58 -12.65 10.08
N PHE A 92 -14.09 -12.30 8.90
CA PHE A 92 -13.26 -12.23 7.70
C PHE A 92 -12.59 -10.87 7.57
N LEU A 93 -11.30 -10.89 7.30
CA LEU A 93 -10.49 -9.71 7.06
C LEU A 93 -10.12 -9.63 5.58
N ASP A 94 -10.26 -8.43 5.00
CA ASP A 94 -10.00 -8.13 3.59
C ASP A 94 -10.78 -9.03 2.61
N ARG A 95 -12.03 -9.31 2.92
CA ARG A 95 -12.92 -10.13 2.11
C ARG A 95 -14.20 -9.40 1.71
N ASP A 96 -14.57 -9.54 0.44
CA ASP A 96 -15.83 -9.04 -0.06
C ASP A 96 -16.99 -9.83 0.54
N PRO A 97 -17.93 -9.16 1.24
CA PRO A 97 -19.10 -9.82 1.83
C PRO A 97 -19.94 -10.61 0.84
N SER A 98 -19.98 -10.20 -0.43
CA SER A 98 -20.75 -10.90 -1.48
C SER A 98 -20.23 -12.30 -1.81
N THR A 99 -18.98 -12.61 -1.38
CA THR A 99 -18.32 -13.91 -1.58
C THR A 99 -18.39 -14.83 -0.37
N VAL A 100 -19.07 -14.40 0.70
CA VAL A 100 -19.22 -15.16 1.94
C VAL A 100 -20.59 -15.81 1.98
N GLU A 101 -20.62 -17.13 2.13
CA GLU A 101 -21.85 -17.91 2.24
C GLU A 101 -22.33 -17.91 3.69
N GLY A 102 -23.33 -17.08 4.00
CA GLY A 102 -23.90 -17.01 5.35
C GLY A 102 -23.64 -15.69 6.07
N ASP A 103 -23.81 -15.69 7.38
CA ASP A 103 -23.80 -14.48 8.23
C ASP A 103 -22.51 -14.41 9.06
N ALA A 104 -21.38 -14.12 8.44
CA ALA A 104 -20.14 -13.83 9.15
C ALA A 104 -19.68 -12.40 8.82
N PRO A 105 -19.27 -11.62 9.83
CA PRO A 105 -18.81 -10.25 9.62
C PRO A 105 -17.56 -10.20 8.73
N CYS A 106 -17.55 -9.26 7.80
CA CYS A 106 -16.40 -8.95 6.95
C CYS A 106 -15.89 -7.55 7.25
N VAL A 107 -14.58 -7.41 7.35
CA VAL A 107 -13.89 -6.12 7.34
C VAL A 107 -13.12 -6.04 6.02
N CYS A 108 -13.49 -5.11 5.13
CA CYS A 108 -12.94 -5.05 3.78
C CYS A 108 -12.53 -3.63 3.39
N SER A 109 -11.65 -3.53 2.39
CA SER A 109 -11.23 -2.26 1.81
C SER A 109 -12.36 -1.63 0.99
N ASP A 110 -12.41 -0.30 0.96
CA ASP A 110 -13.34 0.46 0.13
C ASP A 110 -12.77 0.60 -1.30
N ALA A 111 -13.12 -0.36 -2.17
CA ALA A 111 -12.69 -0.35 -3.56
C ALA A 111 -13.12 0.92 -4.31
N HIS A 112 -14.27 1.51 -3.95
CA HIS A 112 -14.73 2.76 -4.57
C HIS A 112 -13.89 3.96 -4.13
N ALA A 113 -13.58 4.06 -2.83
CA ALA A 113 -12.72 5.13 -2.32
C ALA A 113 -11.30 5.04 -2.90
N ILE A 114 -10.74 3.81 -3.02
CA ILE A 114 -9.45 3.56 -3.67
C ILE A 114 -9.49 4.02 -5.14
N ALA A 115 -10.49 3.57 -5.90
CA ALA A 115 -10.65 3.92 -7.31
C ALA A 115 -10.84 5.43 -7.53
N LYS A 116 -11.61 6.08 -6.64
CA LYS A 116 -11.80 7.54 -6.68
C LYS A 116 -10.50 8.29 -6.43
N ALA A 117 -9.72 7.87 -5.42
CA ALA A 117 -8.43 8.48 -5.14
C ALA A 117 -7.43 8.28 -6.30
N ALA A 118 -7.42 7.07 -6.91
CA ALA A 118 -6.61 6.77 -8.09
C ALA A 118 -7.01 7.67 -9.28
N PHE A 119 -8.30 7.77 -9.55
CA PHE A 119 -8.80 8.59 -10.65
C PHE A 119 -8.47 10.07 -10.48
N ASP A 120 -8.70 10.60 -9.28
CA ASP A 120 -8.41 12.02 -9.00
C ASP A 120 -6.92 12.35 -9.16
N GLU A 121 -6.04 11.46 -8.67
CA GLU A 121 -4.59 11.61 -8.83
C GLU A 121 -4.18 11.58 -10.30
N LEU A 122 -4.65 10.58 -11.05
CA LEU A 122 -4.34 10.42 -12.47
C LEU A 122 -4.94 11.55 -13.31
N TYR A 123 -6.17 11.96 -13.02
CA TYR A 123 -6.83 13.08 -13.70
C TYR A 123 -6.09 14.40 -13.49
N ALA A 124 -5.56 14.62 -12.29
CA ALA A 124 -4.75 15.80 -11.95
C ALA A 124 -3.44 15.89 -12.76
N THR A 125 -2.94 14.78 -13.33
CA THR A 125 -1.78 14.79 -14.23
C THR A 125 -2.04 15.49 -15.57
N GLY A 126 -3.31 15.77 -15.91
CA GLY A 126 -3.73 16.29 -17.21
C GLY A 126 -3.90 15.21 -18.29
N ILE A 127 -3.63 13.93 -18.01
CA ILE A 127 -3.88 12.82 -18.93
C ILE A 127 -5.38 12.51 -18.99
N ARG A 128 -5.86 12.05 -20.15
CA ARG A 128 -7.28 11.75 -20.40
C ARG A 128 -7.51 10.34 -20.99
N ASN A 129 -6.42 9.58 -21.21
CA ASN A 129 -6.48 8.16 -21.56
C ASN A 129 -6.19 7.36 -20.31
N PHE A 130 -7.14 6.53 -19.88
CA PHE A 130 -7.06 5.77 -18.63
C PHE A 130 -6.95 4.28 -18.91
N ALA A 131 -6.17 3.58 -18.10
CA ALA A 131 -6.11 2.14 -18.09
C ALA A 131 -6.06 1.59 -16.67
N PHE A 132 -6.54 0.37 -16.50
CA PHE A 132 -6.38 -0.41 -15.30
C PHE A 132 -5.48 -1.61 -15.57
N ALA A 133 -4.59 -1.93 -14.64
CA ALA A 133 -3.76 -3.12 -14.68
C ALA A 133 -4.03 -3.94 -13.41
N GLY A 134 -4.73 -5.06 -13.58
CA GLY A 134 -5.17 -5.94 -12.51
C GLY A 134 -4.08 -6.84 -11.96
N TRP A 135 -4.41 -7.63 -10.93
CA TRP A 135 -3.58 -8.71 -10.47
C TRP A 135 -3.55 -9.85 -11.51
N TYR A 136 -2.57 -10.71 -11.43
CA TYR A 136 -2.33 -11.80 -12.39
C TYR A 136 -3.49 -12.81 -12.49
N GLU A 137 -4.16 -13.02 -11.38
CA GLU A 137 -5.38 -13.81 -11.27
C GLU A 137 -6.57 -12.90 -10.96
N ALA A 138 -7.78 -13.36 -11.28
CA ALA A 138 -9.01 -12.60 -11.02
C ALA A 138 -9.39 -12.62 -9.53
N LEU A 139 -8.51 -12.09 -8.67
CA LEU A 139 -8.80 -11.97 -7.25
C LEU A 139 -9.88 -10.92 -7.00
N THR A 140 -10.78 -11.20 -6.08
CA THR A 140 -11.97 -10.38 -5.82
C THR A 140 -11.61 -8.92 -5.55
N TRP A 141 -10.59 -8.65 -4.74
CA TRP A 141 -10.16 -7.28 -4.46
C TRP A 141 -9.67 -6.53 -5.71
N SER A 142 -8.98 -7.22 -6.64
CA SER A 142 -8.52 -6.63 -7.90
C SER A 142 -9.68 -6.38 -8.86
N VAL A 143 -10.58 -7.35 -8.99
CA VAL A 143 -11.79 -7.22 -9.82
C VAL A 143 -12.69 -6.08 -9.32
N ASN A 144 -12.84 -5.95 -8.01
CA ASN A 144 -13.62 -4.86 -7.42
C ASN A 144 -12.99 -3.48 -7.67
N ARG A 145 -11.64 -3.38 -7.61
CA ARG A 145 -10.93 -2.13 -7.96
C ARG A 145 -11.10 -1.78 -9.43
N GLU A 146 -11.02 -2.76 -10.34
CA GLU A 146 -11.27 -2.58 -11.77
C GLU A 146 -12.68 -2.05 -12.03
N ALA A 147 -13.70 -2.74 -11.51
CA ALA A 147 -15.09 -2.36 -11.69
C ALA A 147 -15.39 -0.96 -11.10
N ALA A 148 -14.83 -0.66 -9.92
CA ALA A 148 -14.98 0.64 -9.30
C ALA A 148 -14.30 1.75 -10.11
N PHE A 149 -13.09 1.51 -10.65
CA PHE A 149 -12.37 2.49 -11.45
C PHE A 149 -13.07 2.74 -12.80
N ALA A 150 -13.56 1.70 -13.45
CA ALA A 150 -14.38 1.83 -14.66
C ALA A 150 -15.62 2.70 -14.42
N LYS A 151 -16.30 2.48 -13.28
CA LYS A 151 -17.48 3.28 -12.90
C LYS A 151 -17.12 4.73 -12.63
N VAL A 152 -16.02 5.00 -11.92
CA VAL A 152 -15.57 6.37 -11.61
C VAL A 152 -15.16 7.09 -12.90
N ALA A 153 -14.38 6.45 -13.78
CA ALA A 153 -13.97 7.03 -15.06
C ALA A 153 -15.18 7.33 -15.96
N SER A 154 -16.10 6.37 -16.09
CA SER A 154 -17.33 6.53 -16.88
C SER A 154 -18.21 7.67 -16.36
N SER A 155 -18.35 7.80 -15.03
CA SER A 155 -19.12 8.91 -14.41
C SER A 155 -18.49 10.26 -14.69
N ALA A 156 -17.18 10.31 -14.94
CA ALA A 156 -16.45 11.51 -15.35
C ALA A 156 -16.41 11.71 -16.88
N GLY A 157 -17.07 10.85 -17.67
CA GLY A 157 -17.14 10.94 -19.13
C GLY A 157 -15.95 10.32 -19.87
N PHE A 158 -15.16 9.44 -19.22
CA PHE A 158 -13.99 8.78 -19.81
C PHE A 158 -14.17 7.28 -19.93
N GLY A 159 -13.60 6.71 -21.01
CA GLY A 159 -13.41 5.27 -21.13
C GLY A 159 -12.17 4.80 -20.38
N MET A 160 -12.09 3.50 -20.17
CA MET A 160 -10.95 2.82 -19.56
C MET A 160 -10.51 1.64 -20.44
N HIS A 161 -9.20 1.48 -20.59
CA HIS A 161 -8.59 0.27 -21.16
C HIS A 161 -8.20 -0.70 -20.03
N VAL A 162 -8.11 -1.98 -20.35
CA VAL A 162 -7.59 -2.99 -19.42
C VAL A 162 -6.26 -3.51 -19.97
N ILE A 163 -5.23 -3.45 -19.13
CA ILE A 163 -3.94 -4.08 -19.40
C ILE A 163 -3.95 -5.42 -18.69
N GLU A 164 -4.04 -6.49 -19.48
CA GLU A 164 -4.01 -7.86 -18.94
C GLU A 164 -2.62 -8.17 -18.42
N MET A 165 -2.50 -8.35 -17.12
CA MET A 165 -1.26 -8.73 -16.45
C MET A 165 -1.15 -10.24 -16.33
N ARG A 166 0.09 -10.76 -16.43
CA ARG A 166 0.40 -12.18 -16.18
C ARG A 166 1.61 -12.29 -15.28
N SER A 167 1.62 -13.34 -14.47
CA SER A 167 2.72 -13.57 -13.54
C SER A 167 4.04 -13.82 -14.27
N PRO A 168 5.11 -13.08 -13.98
CA PRO A 168 6.42 -13.25 -14.63
C PRO A 168 7.16 -14.51 -14.16
N ARG A 169 6.58 -15.31 -13.25
CA ARG A 169 7.26 -16.40 -12.54
C ARG A 169 7.90 -17.46 -13.46
N ARG A 170 7.37 -17.73 -14.64
CA ARG A 170 7.86 -18.79 -15.53
C ARG A 170 8.57 -18.27 -16.78
N HIS A 171 8.21 -17.09 -17.25
CA HIS A 171 8.70 -16.52 -18.52
C HIS A 171 8.76 -15.01 -18.42
N ALA A 172 9.64 -14.50 -17.56
CA ALA A 172 9.71 -13.06 -17.26
C ALA A 172 9.90 -12.19 -18.50
N ASP A 173 10.79 -12.61 -19.42
CA ASP A 173 11.07 -11.85 -20.64
C ASP A 173 9.85 -11.83 -21.59
N VAL A 174 9.15 -12.96 -21.74
CA VAL A 174 7.96 -13.07 -22.58
C VAL A 174 6.82 -12.20 -22.05
N GLU A 175 6.63 -12.19 -20.72
CA GLU A 175 5.59 -11.37 -20.11
C GLU A 175 5.94 -9.87 -20.11
N ALA A 176 7.21 -9.53 -19.99
CA ALA A 176 7.69 -8.15 -20.16
C ALA A 176 7.44 -7.64 -21.59
N ASP A 177 7.77 -8.44 -22.61
CA ASP A 177 7.50 -8.11 -24.01
C ASP A 177 6.00 -7.97 -24.30
N ARG A 178 5.19 -8.84 -23.71
CA ARG A 178 3.73 -8.79 -23.87
C ARG A 178 3.15 -7.52 -23.22
N LEU A 179 3.56 -7.21 -22.00
CA LEU A 179 3.18 -5.96 -21.31
C LEU A 179 3.58 -4.74 -22.13
N LEU A 180 4.81 -4.72 -22.63
CA LEU A 180 5.31 -3.63 -23.45
C LEU A 180 4.49 -3.43 -24.72
N LYS A 181 4.14 -4.52 -25.42
CA LYS A 181 3.26 -4.47 -26.62
C LYS A 181 1.89 -3.93 -26.27
N ALA A 182 1.28 -4.39 -25.16
CA ALA A 182 -0.01 -3.90 -24.69
C ALA A 182 0.05 -2.41 -24.37
N VAL A 183 1.06 -1.97 -23.63
CA VAL A 183 1.23 -0.53 -23.30
C VAL A 183 1.45 0.30 -24.57
N ARG A 184 2.27 -0.17 -25.54
CA ARG A 184 2.54 0.57 -26.81
C ARG A 184 1.32 0.68 -27.70
N SER A 185 0.38 -0.25 -27.66
CA SER A 185 -0.84 -0.22 -28.46
C SER A 185 -1.88 0.79 -27.97
N LEU A 186 -1.76 1.29 -26.73
CA LEU A 186 -2.69 2.22 -26.15
C LEU A 186 -2.33 3.69 -26.44
N PRO A 187 -3.32 4.59 -26.51
CA PRO A 187 -3.09 6.02 -26.74
C PRO A 187 -2.15 6.64 -25.68
N LYS A 188 -1.25 7.54 -26.11
CA LYS A 188 -0.34 8.28 -25.22
C LYS A 188 -0.74 9.76 -25.18
N PRO A 189 -0.48 10.46 -24.07
CA PRO A 189 -0.03 9.94 -22.79
C PRO A 189 -1.11 9.08 -22.11
N LEU A 190 -0.69 8.06 -21.34
CA LEU A 190 -1.55 7.08 -20.69
C LEU A 190 -1.48 7.21 -19.16
N ALA A 191 -2.60 7.15 -18.48
CA ALA A 191 -2.70 7.15 -17.02
C ALA A 191 -3.14 5.76 -16.55
N VAL A 192 -2.28 5.06 -15.80
CA VAL A 192 -2.52 3.69 -15.37
C VAL A 192 -2.79 3.60 -13.88
N PHE A 193 -3.93 3.07 -13.51
CA PHE A 193 -4.20 2.60 -12.18
C PHE A 193 -3.79 1.12 -12.08
N ALA A 194 -2.73 0.85 -11.35
CA ALA A 194 -2.26 -0.49 -11.04
C ALA A 194 -2.95 -1.01 -9.77
N ALA A 195 -3.41 -2.26 -9.82
CA ALA A 195 -4.18 -2.86 -8.73
C ALA A 195 -3.46 -2.82 -7.37
N ASN A 196 -2.11 -2.88 -7.37
CA ASN A 196 -1.25 -2.66 -6.21
C ASN A 196 0.14 -2.17 -6.64
N ASP A 197 1.03 -1.96 -5.66
CA ASP A 197 2.37 -1.43 -5.90
C ASP A 197 3.27 -2.42 -6.67
N LEU A 198 3.11 -3.74 -6.51
CA LEU A 198 3.85 -4.74 -7.27
C LEU A 198 3.55 -4.67 -8.78
N ILE A 199 2.29 -4.51 -9.12
CA ILE A 199 1.86 -4.32 -10.53
C ILE A 199 2.37 -2.97 -11.05
N ALA A 200 2.31 -1.93 -10.23
CA ALA A 200 2.84 -0.61 -10.59
C ALA A 200 4.35 -0.65 -10.86
N GLU A 201 5.12 -1.33 -10.02
CA GLU A 201 6.56 -1.52 -10.18
C GLU A 201 6.90 -2.26 -11.47
N GLN A 202 6.20 -3.35 -11.76
CA GLN A 202 6.42 -4.12 -12.98
C GLN A 202 6.20 -3.25 -14.24
N ILE A 203 5.12 -2.44 -14.24
CA ILE A 203 4.83 -1.53 -15.36
C ILE A 203 5.91 -0.48 -15.50
N VAL A 204 6.30 0.18 -14.40
CA VAL A 204 7.34 1.22 -14.39
C VAL A 204 8.65 0.66 -14.90
N ASN A 205 9.08 -0.48 -14.38
CA ASN A 205 10.37 -1.08 -14.73
C ASN A 205 10.43 -1.50 -16.19
N VAL A 206 9.38 -2.19 -16.70
CA VAL A 206 9.32 -2.58 -18.12
C VAL A 206 9.26 -1.36 -19.04
N CYS A 207 8.47 -0.36 -18.72
CA CYS A 207 8.35 0.85 -19.54
C CYS A 207 9.64 1.66 -19.58
N CYS A 208 10.26 1.94 -18.43
CA CYS A 208 11.50 2.69 -18.35
C CYS A 208 12.66 1.98 -19.06
N ALA A 209 12.80 0.66 -18.89
CA ALA A 209 13.82 -0.14 -19.57
C ALA A 209 13.67 -0.12 -21.11
N ASN A 210 12.49 0.23 -21.62
CA ASN A 210 12.17 0.25 -23.04
C ASN A 210 11.90 1.66 -23.60
N GLY A 211 12.38 2.70 -22.92
CA GLY A 211 12.38 4.09 -23.40
C GLY A 211 11.02 4.80 -23.32
N ILE A 212 10.04 4.24 -22.58
CA ILE A 212 8.78 4.93 -22.30
C ILE A 212 8.97 5.76 -21.03
N SER A 213 8.82 7.07 -21.14
CA SER A 213 9.03 7.99 -20.02
C SER A 213 7.87 7.94 -19.01
N VAL A 214 8.22 7.71 -17.74
CA VAL A 214 7.30 7.83 -16.61
C VAL A 214 7.69 9.11 -15.83
N PRO A 215 6.78 10.05 -15.67
CA PRO A 215 5.33 10.06 -15.94
C PRO A 215 4.92 10.74 -17.27
N GLN A 216 5.84 11.12 -18.16
CA GLN A 216 5.51 11.93 -19.32
C GLN A 216 4.64 11.21 -20.35
N ASP A 217 5.04 10.00 -20.74
CA ASP A 217 4.28 9.15 -21.68
C ASP A 217 3.26 8.29 -20.95
N LEU A 218 3.58 7.91 -19.69
CA LEU A 218 2.79 6.99 -18.90
C LEU A 218 2.87 7.35 -17.41
N ALA A 219 1.77 7.81 -16.81
CA ALA A 219 1.67 8.02 -15.38
C ALA A 219 1.08 6.77 -14.71
N VAL A 220 1.62 6.39 -13.53
CA VAL A 220 1.19 5.19 -12.80
C VAL A 220 0.90 5.54 -11.34
N VAL A 221 -0.22 5.02 -10.81
CA VAL A 221 -0.53 5.02 -9.37
C VAL A 221 -0.77 3.59 -8.91
N GLY A 222 -0.17 3.21 -7.78
CA GLY A 222 -0.37 1.94 -7.10
C GLY A 222 -1.28 2.04 -5.88
N VAL A 223 -1.36 0.96 -5.12
CA VAL A 223 -2.06 0.84 -3.83
C VAL A 223 -1.16 0.08 -2.88
N ASP A 224 -1.30 0.30 -1.59
CA ASP A 224 -0.67 -0.25 -0.40
C ASP A 224 0.39 0.67 0.20
N ASN A 225 1.04 1.50 -0.61
CA ASN A 225 2.15 2.37 -0.21
C ASN A 225 3.29 1.61 0.47
N SER A 226 3.67 0.47 -0.10
CA SER A 226 4.82 -0.33 0.35
C SER A 226 6.13 0.43 0.08
N PRO A 227 6.87 0.85 1.12
CA PRO A 227 8.09 1.65 0.93
C PRO A 227 9.14 0.91 0.10
N ASP A 228 9.30 -0.41 0.35
CA ASP A 228 10.29 -1.25 -0.31
C ASP A 228 10.09 -1.30 -1.83
N ILE A 229 8.85 -1.19 -2.28
CA ILE A 229 8.48 -1.19 -3.71
C ILE A 229 8.46 0.23 -4.25
N CYS A 230 7.69 1.11 -3.59
CA CYS A 230 7.44 2.45 -4.11
C CYS A 230 8.69 3.31 -4.22
N GLU A 231 9.66 3.11 -3.32
CA GLU A 231 10.86 3.94 -3.26
C GLU A 231 12.05 3.35 -4.02
N ASN A 232 12.06 2.03 -4.26
CA ASN A 232 13.14 1.34 -4.95
C ASN A 232 12.87 1.07 -6.44
N ALA A 233 11.66 1.32 -6.95
CA ALA A 233 11.37 1.25 -8.37
C ALA A 233 12.23 2.26 -9.18
N LEU A 234 12.46 1.98 -10.48
CA LEU A 234 13.24 2.86 -11.38
C LEU A 234 12.73 4.31 -11.38
N VAL A 235 11.43 4.49 -11.24
CA VAL A 235 10.78 5.77 -10.93
C VAL A 235 9.92 5.56 -9.71
N SER A 236 10.11 6.36 -8.66
CA SER A 236 9.37 6.20 -7.41
C SER A 236 7.86 6.32 -7.61
N ILE A 237 7.11 5.36 -7.04
CA ILE A 237 5.70 5.12 -7.35
C ILE A 237 4.79 5.87 -6.40
N SER A 238 3.88 6.68 -6.95
CA SER A 238 2.75 7.26 -6.22
C SER A 238 1.77 6.15 -5.86
N SER A 239 1.32 6.13 -4.62
CA SER A 239 0.49 5.03 -4.13
C SER A 239 -0.58 5.50 -3.14
N ILE A 240 -1.64 4.74 -3.04
CA ILE A 240 -2.77 4.94 -2.14
C ILE A 240 -2.58 4.05 -0.92
N PRO A 241 -2.27 4.60 0.26
CA PRO A 241 -2.12 3.81 1.48
C PRO A 241 -3.47 3.30 1.95
N GLN A 242 -3.50 2.05 2.42
CA GLN A 242 -4.64 1.46 3.10
C GLN A 242 -4.40 1.44 4.62
N ASP A 243 -5.49 1.48 5.40
CA ASP A 243 -5.43 1.39 6.86
C ASP A 243 -5.46 -0.08 7.33
N TYR A 244 -4.39 -0.83 7.04
CA TYR A 244 -4.28 -2.23 7.44
C TYR A 244 -4.34 -2.44 8.95
N GLU A 245 -3.74 -1.53 9.73
CA GLU A 245 -3.77 -1.58 11.18
C GLU A 245 -5.19 -1.34 11.72
N GLY A 246 -5.89 -0.36 11.20
CA GLY A 246 -7.26 -0.06 11.58
C GLY A 246 -8.23 -1.17 11.18
N SER A 247 -8.06 -1.78 10.00
CA SER A 247 -8.90 -2.89 9.55
C SER A 247 -8.72 -4.13 10.44
N ALA A 248 -7.48 -4.52 10.72
CA ALA A 248 -7.17 -5.64 11.61
C ALA A 248 -7.68 -5.40 13.04
N ARG A 249 -7.53 -4.18 13.58
CA ARG A 249 -8.08 -3.81 14.88
C ARG A 249 -9.60 -3.93 14.90
N ARG A 250 -10.30 -3.47 13.86
CA ARG A 250 -11.76 -3.60 13.76
C ARG A 250 -12.21 -5.06 13.68
N ALA A 251 -11.48 -5.91 12.97
CA ALA A 251 -11.74 -7.34 12.95
C ALA A 251 -11.62 -7.95 14.35
N CYS A 252 -10.61 -7.57 15.11
CA CYS A 252 -10.43 -7.98 16.51
C CYS A 252 -11.56 -7.46 17.41
N GLU A 253 -11.97 -6.19 17.27
CA GLU A 253 -13.08 -5.59 18.02
C GLU A 253 -14.40 -6.32 17.74
N CYS A 254 -14.68 -6.61 16.46
CA CYS A 254 -15.83 -7.41 16.04
C CYS A 254 -15.82 -8.79 16.70
N LEU A 255 -14.70 -9.51 16.61
CA LEU A 255 -14.56 -10.84 17.21
C LEU A 255 -14.69 -10.79 18.73
N ALA A 256 -14.09 -9.80 19.39
CA ALA A 256 -14.19 -9.62 20.84
C ALA A 256 -15.64 -9.44 21.30
N GLY A 257 -16.43 -8.64 20.56
CA GLY A 257 -17.85 -8.44 20.81
C GLY A 257 -18.65 -9.74 20.70
N ILE A 258 -18.39 -10.54 19.67
CA ILE A 258 -19.05 -11.84 19.48
C ILE A 258 -18.69 -12.83 20.61
N ILE A 259 -17.40 -12.94 20.94
CA ILE A 259 -16.89 -13.80 22.02
C ILE A 259 -17.48 -13.41 23.40
N ALA A 260 -17.83 -12.13 23.58
CA ALA A 260 -18.48 -11.65 24.80
C ALA A 260 -20.00 -11.90 24.83
N GLY A 261 -20.56 -12.57 23.82
CA GLY A 261 -22.01 -12.85 23.72
C GLY A 261 -22.82 -11.69 23.13
N GLY A 262 -22.14 -10.69 22.55
CA GLY A 262 -22.79 -9.58 21.86
C GLY A 262 -23.40 -9.99 20.51
N ARG A 263 -24.22 -9.09 19.96
CA ARG A 263 -24.76 -9.27 18.60
C ARG A 263 -23.62 -9.25 17.57
N LYS A 264 -23.70 -10.12 16.55
CA LYS A 264 -22.80 -10.05 15.39
C LYS A 264 -22.89 -8.66 14.75
N PRO A 265 -21.77 -7.93 14.59
CA PRO A 265 -21.77 -6.66 13.88
C PRO A 265 -22.03 -6.90 12.38
N GLY A 266 -22.50 -5.89 11.68
CA GLY A 266 -22.57 -5.93 10.22
C GLY A 266 -21.16 -5.82 9.59
N ASN A 267 -21.12 -5.92 8.24
CA ASN A 267 -19.89 -5.71 7.49
C ASN A 267 -19.36 -4.30 7.68
N VAL A 268 -18.04 -4.18 7.73
CA VAL A 268 -17.34 -2.92 7.94
C VAL A 268 -16.39 -2.65 6.76
N THR A 269 -16.52 -1.48 6.14
CA THR A 269 -15.54 -0.98 5.18
C THR A 269 -14.54 -0.08 5.90
N HIS A 270 -13.27 -0.25 5.60
CA HIS A 270 -12.24 0.68 6.08
C HIS A 270 -11.79 1.62 4.96
N GLY A 271 -11.50 2.85 5.36
CA GLY A 271 -11.11 3.90 4.44
C GLY A 271 -9.67 3.79 3.95
N VAL A 272 -9.33 4.70 3.06
CA VAL A 272 -8.00 4.86 2.47
C VAL A 272 -7.36 6.15 2.94
N GLY A 273 -6.03 6.17 3.00
CA GLY A 273 -5.28 7.39 3.27
C GLY A 273 -5.19 8.31 2.04
N ALA A 274 -4.67 9.51 2.26
CA ALA A 274 -4.36 10.41 1.15
C ALA A 274 -3.26 9.81 0.26
N VAL A 275 -3.36 10.02 -1.06
CA VAL A 275 -2.36 9.55 -2.02
C VAL A 275 -0.97 10.07 -1.64
N VAL A 276 -0.02 9.17 -1.48
CA VAL A 276 1.39 9.51 -1.32
C VAL A 276 1.98 9.73 -2.70
N ARG A 277 2.11 11.00 -3.06
CA ARG A 277 2.61 11.41 -4.38
C ARG A 277 4.11 11.25 -4.49
N ARG A 278 4.53 10.55 -5.54
CA ARG A 278 5.93 10.37 -5.93
C ARG A 278 6.11 10.71 -7.41
N ALA A 279 7.25 10.33 -8.00
CA ALA A 279 7.60 10.73 -9.36
C ALA A 279 6.64 10.16 -10.42
N SER A 280 6.04 8.99 -10.23
CA SER A 280 5.27 8.29 -11.27
C SER A 280 3.95 8.96 -11.70
N THR A 281 3.42 9.90 -10.90
CA THR A 281 2.24 10.73 -11.27
C THR A 281 2.56 12.21 -11.35
N ARG A 282 3.75 12.62 -10.92
CA ARG A 282 4.16 14.02 -10.97
C ARG A 282 4.50 14.42 -12.40
N ARG A 283 3.48 14.59 -13.21
CA ARG A 283 3.58 15.20 -14.52
C ARG A 283 3.88 16.69 -14.36
N ILE A 284 5.15 16.93 -14.09
CA ILE A 284 5.70 18.27 -14.05
C ILE A 284 5.81 18.66 -15.49
N GLY A 285 4.98 19.60 -15.94
CA GLY A 285 5.03 20.08 -17.31
C GLY A 285 6.47 20.31 -17.75
N SER A 286 6.98 19.42 -18.54
CA SER A 286 8.26 19.29 -19.24
C SER A 286 9.54 19.96 -18.68
N ASP A 287 9.61 20.39 -17.42
CA ASP A 287 10.86 20.93 -16.89
C ASP A 287 11.68 19.85 -16.18
N ALA A 288 12.63 19.27 -16.93
CA ALA A 288 13.55 18.23 -16.45
C ALA A 288 14.33 18.62 -15.17
N ARG A 289 14.47 19.93 -14.91
CA ARG A 289 15.16 20.44 -13.71
C ARG A 289 14.37 20.12 -12.44
N VAL A 290 13.06 20.18 -12.50
CA VAL A 290 12.19 19.89 -11.33
C VAL A 290 12.17 18.39 -11.07
N LEU A 291 12.14 17.54 -12.11
CA LEU A 291 12.29 16.09 -11.97
C LEU A 291 13.64 15.72 -11.35
N GLY A 292 14.73 16.30 -11.86
CA GLY A 292 16.06 16.11 -11.30
C GLY A 292 16.17 16.56 -9.84
N ALA A 293 15.45 17.62 -9.46
CA ALA A 293 15.42 18.09 -8.07
C ALA A 293 14.75 17.08 -7.13
N PHE A 294 13.63 16.46 -7.55
CA PHE A 294 13.01 15.41 -6.74
C PHE A 294 13.92 14.21 -6.54
N GLU A 295 14.55 13.75 -7.62
CA GLU A 295 15.47 12.62 -7.55
C GLU A 295 16.67 12.93 -6.66
N PHE A 296 17.23 14.14 -6.79
CA PHE A 296 18.31 14.63 -5.93
C PHE A 296 17.88 14.67 -4.45
N ILE A 297 16.69 15.20 -4.15
CA ILE A 297 16.15 15.26 -2.78
C ILE A 297 15.99 13.85 -2.22
N ARG A 298 15.38 12.94 -2.97
CA ARG A 298 15.14 11.56 -2.55
C ARG A 298 16.45 10.85 -2.17
N GLN A 299 17.48 10.98 -2.98
CA GLN A 299 18.77 10.32 -2.78
C GLN A 299 19.60 10.96 -1.66
N ASN A 300 19.45 12.27 -1.44
CA ASN A 300 20.40 13.02 -0.63
C ASN A 300 19.81 13.68 0.64
N ALA A 301 18.50 13.64 0.86
CA ALA A 301 17.85 14.31 1.98
C ALA A 301 18.44 13.91 3.35
N ALA A 302 18.83 12.63 3.50
CA ALA A 302 19.41 12.08 4.71
C ALA A 302 20.83 12.59 5.01
N PHE A 303 21.54 13.15 4.03
CA PHE A 303 22.91 13.63 4.17
C PHE A 303 23.00 15.13 4.51
N GLY A 304 21.95 15.69 5.09
CA GLY A 304 21.96 17.09 5.57
C GLY A 304 21.97 18.14 4.46
N VAL A 305 21.61 17.79 3.20
CA VAL A 305 21.55 18.75 2.09
C VAL A 305 20.62 19.91 2.37
N LYS A 306 20.96 21.07 1.83
CA LYS A 306 20.20 22.30 1.96
C LYS A 306 19.46 22.62 0.66
N VAL A 307 18.56 23.58 0.72
CA VAL A 307 17.81 24.03 -0.47
C VAL A 307 18.76 24.53 -1.57
N GLU A 308 19.87 25.14 -1.18
CA GLU A 308 20.90 25.63 -2.11
C GLU A 308 21.54 24.50 -2.94
N ASP A 309 21.72 23.32 -2.34
CA ASP A 309 22.24 22.13 -3.02
C ASP A 309 21.25 21.61 -4.07
N VAL A 310 19.96 21.62 -3.72
CA VAL A 310 18.89 21.28 -4.66
C VAL A 310 18.83 22.26 -5.82
N VAL A 311 18.89 23.56 -5.54
CA VAL A 311 18.92 24.62 -6.56
C VAL A 311 20.13 24.47 -7.48
N LYS A 312 21.30 24.14 -6.92
CA LYS A 312 22.52 23.85 -7.70
C LYS A 312 22.33 22.62 -8.59
N ALA A 313 21.72 21.57 -8.08
CA ALA A 313 21.39 20.36 -8.87
C ALA A 313 20.40 20.67 -10.01
N MET A 314 19.49 21.62 -9.81
CA MET A 314 18.58 22.11 -10.85
C MET A 314 19.28 22.91 -11.96
N GLY A 315 20.51 23.33 -11.79
CA GLY A 315 21.26 24.11 -12.77
C GLY A 315 20.63 25.48 -13.14
N CYS A 316 19.92 26.13 -12.20
CA CYS A 316 19.25 27.40 -12.45
C CYS A 316 19.35 28.35 -11.23
N SER A 317 18.91 29.60 -11.40
CA SER A 317 18.89 30.56 -10.31
C SER A 317 17.88 30.15 -9.23
N ARG A 318 18.09 30.58 -7.97
CA ARG A 318 17.16 30.37 -6.87
C ARG A 318 15.75 30.83 -7.22
N ARG A 319 15.63 32.02 -7.79
CA ARG A 319 14.33 32.59 -8.21
C ARG A 319 13.63 31.69 -9.24
N THR A 320 14.38 31.17 -10.21
CA THR A 320 13.82 30.24 -11.21
C THR A 320 13.39 28.94 -10.57
N ALA A 321 14.20 28.37 -9.67
CA ALA A 321 13.87 27.14 -8.95
C ALA A 321 12.58 27.29 -8.11
N ASP A 322 12.45 28.39 -7.36
CA ASP A 322 11.24 28.66 -6.55
C ASP A 322 10.00 28.85 -7.42
N LEU A 323 10.12 29.55 -8.56
CA LEU A 323 9.03 29.69 -9.54
C LEU A 323 8.60 28.35 -10.14
N LEU A 324 9.57 27.51 -10.52
CA LEU A 324 9.31 26.19 -11.05
C LEU A 324 8.60 25.30 -10.00
N PHE A 325 9.10 25.28 -8.77
CA PHE A 325 8.47 24.52 -7.70
C PHE A 325 7.05 25.04 -7.38
N SER A 326 6.87 26.36 -7.28
CA SER A 326 5.54 26.94 -7.07
C SER A 326 4.58 26.56 -8.19
N ARG A 327 5.03 26.68 -9.46
CA ARG A 327 4.20 26.41 -10.64
C ARG A 327 3.87 24.93 -10.82
N TYR A 328 4.83 24.04 -10.64
CA TYR A 328 4.69 22.63 -10.99
C TYR A 328 4.46 21.71 -9.79
N VAL A 329 4.84 22.14 -8.59
CA VAL A 329 4.75 21.33 -7.35
C VAL A 329 3.72 21.89 -6.38
N GLY A 330 3.42 23.18 -6.47
CA GLY A 330 2.47 23.85 -5.59
C GLY A 330 2.98 24.17 -4.19
N HIS A 331 4.27 23.90 -3.93
CA HIS A 331 4.94 24.24 -2.66
C HIS A 331 6.44 24.45 -2.85
N SER A 332 7.14 24.90 -1.78
CA SER A 332 8.58 25.20 -1.83
C SER A 332 9.46 23.96 -1.79
N ILE A 333 10.70 24.10 -2.31
CA ILE A 333 11.76 23.07 -2.22
C ILE A 333 12.00 22.66 -0.75
N LEU A 334 12.00 23.63 0.18
CA LEU A 334 12.18 23.34 1.60
C LEU A 334 11.07 22.44 2.15
N LYS A 335 9.82 22.67 1.74
CA LYS A 335 8.69 21.83 2.17
C LYS A 335 8.84 20.41 1.66
N GLU A 336 9.28 20.22 0.41
CA GLU A 336 9.53 18.87 -0.14
C GLU A 336 10.65 18.16 0.61
N LEU A 337 11.82 18.82 0.76
CA LEU A 337 12.97 18.26 1.48
C LEU A 337 12.62 17.86 2.92
N THR A 338 11.83 18.70 3.58
CA THR A 338 11.36 18.45 4.94
C THR A 338 10.39 17.26 5.00
N ALA A 339 9.48 17.14 4.02
CA ALA A 339 8.53 16.04 3.96
C ALA A 339 9.24 14.68 3.81
N VAL A 340 10.25 14.59 2.93
CA VAL A 340 11.06 13.39 2.75
C VAL A 340 11.77 13.00 4.05
N ARG A 341 12.39 13.95 4.76
CA ARG A 341 13.05 13.70 6.04
C ARG A 341 12.10 13.21 7.13
N VAL A 342 10.92 13.85 7.24
CA VAL A 342 9.91 13.48 8.26
C VAL A 342 9.34 12.10 7.97
N ASN A 343 9.10 11.74 6.71
CA ASN A 343 8.61 10.40 6.37
C ASN A 343 9.64 9.33 6.75
N ARG A 344 10.92 9.53 6.41
CA ARG A 344 12.00 8.64 6.85
C ARG A 344 12.08 8.53 8.38
N ALA A 345 11.91 9.65 9.09
CA ALA A 345 11.91 9.64 10.56
C ALA A 345 10.75 8.85 11.15
N LYS A 346 9.55 8.93 10.55
CA LYS A 346 8.38 8.13 10.94
C LYS A 346 8.68 6.64 10.88
N GLU A 347 9.34 6.20 9.80
CA GLU A 347 9.72 4.80 9.61
C GLU A 347 10.75 4.36 10.63
N LEU A 348 11.86 5.11 10.79
CA LEU A 348 12.90 4.79 11.77
C LEU A 348 12.39 4.78 13.22
N LEU A 349 11.49 5.68 13.57
CA LEU A 349 10.88 5.72 14.90
C LEU A 349 10.00 4.49 15.18
N ARG A 350 9.39 3.89 14.16
CA ARG A 350 8.56 2.68 14.27
C ARG A 350 9.39 1.41 14.24
N SER A 351 10.39 1.34 13.35
CA SER A 351 11.15 0.13 13.04
C SER A 351 12.41 -0.06 13.87
N SER A 352 12.84 0.93 14.66
CA SER A 352 14.09 0.85 15.44
C SER A 352 13.99 1.42 16.84
N ASP A 353 14.88 0.97 17.72
CA ASP A 353 15.09 1.49 19.08
C ASP A 353 16.12 2.63 19.15
N ALA A 354 16.58 3.13 18.01
CA ALA A 354 17.57 4.20 17.93
C ALA A 354 17.09 5.43 18.74
N ALA A 355 17.99 6.07 19.48
CA ALA A 355 17.66 7.30 20.21
C ALA A 355 17.08 8.36 19.26
N VAL A 356 16.15 9.21 19.74
CA VAL A 356 15.52 10.27 18.93
C VAL A 356 16.57 11.18 18.30
N ALA A 357 17.67 11.46 19.01
CA ALA A 357 18.81 12.22 18.49
C ALA A 357 19.48 11.51 17.31
N ALA A 358 19.70 10.21 17.39
CA ALA A 358 20.27 9.44 16.30
C ALA A 358 19.34 9.40 15.09
N VAL A 359 18.02 9.28 15.29
CA VAL A 359 17.02 9.36 14.20
C VAL A 359 17.07 10.73 13.53
N SER A 360 17.20 11.82 14.29
CA SER A 360 17.38 13.17 13.76
C SER A 360 18.57 13.24 12.79
N ASP A 361 19.72 12.73 13.22
CA ASP A 361 20.95 12.72 12.41
C ASP A 361 20.82 11.84 11.17
N MET A 362 20.24 10.62 11.31
CA MET A 362 19.99 9.68 10.21
C MET A 362 19.01 10.22 9.16
N CYS A 363 18.20 11.22 9.52
CA CYS A 363 17.25 11.89 8.62
C CYS A 363 17.79 13.20 8.06
N GLY A 364 19.03 13.61 8.40
CA GLY A 364 19.69 14.79 7.87
C GLY A 364 19.17 16.11 8.45
N PHE A 365 18.66 16.13 9.69
CA PHE A 365 18.35 17.36 10.39
C PHE A 365 19.62 17.94 11.03
N MET A 366 19.70 19.27 11.08
CA MET A 366 20.88 19.97 11.62
C MET A 366 20.94 19.96 13.16
N SER A 367 19.81 19.75 13.82
CA SER A 367 19.71 19.61 15.27
C SER A 367 18.45 18.87 15.69
N VAL A 368 18.50 18.26 16.86
CA VAL A 368 17.34 17.59 17.48
C VAL A 368 16.18 18.56 17.71
N ASN A 369 16.47 19.80 18.08
CA ASN A 369 15.45 20.82 18.32
C ASN A 369 14.72 21.20 17.01
N ASP A 370 15.42 21.32 15.90
CA ASP A 370 14.80 21.55 14.59
C ASP A 370 13.98 20.36 14.17
N PHE A 371 14.49 19.15 14.37
CA PHE A 371 13.76 17.91 14.13
C PHE A 371 12.46 17.86 14.92
N ASP A 372 12.48 18.05 16.24
CA ASP A 372 11.29 18.02 17.09
C ASP A 372 10.24 19.02 16.63
N ARG A 373 10.65 20.27 16.38
CA ARG A 373 9.77 21.34 15.93
C ARG A 373 9.12 21.00 14.59
N VAL A 374 9.90 20.55 13.64
CA VAL A 374 9.45 20.24 12.28
C VAL A 374 8.57 18.98 12.28
N PHE A 375 8.98 17.93 12.97
CA PHE A 375 8.23 16.68 13.05
C PHE A 375 6.86 16.92 13.68
N LYS A 376 6.80 17.64 14.82
CA LYS A 376 5.54 18.01 15.49
C LYS A 376 4.65 18.89 14.62
N SER A 377 5.23 19.83 13.87
CA SER A 377 4.48 20.68 12.93
C SER A 377 3.80 19.89 11.82
N GLN A 378 4.44 18.81 11.32
CA GLN A 378 3.90 18.00 10.22
C GLN A 378 3.01 16.83 10.66
N THR A 379 3.21 16.31 11.87
CA THR A 379 2.52 15.10 12.34
C THR A 379 1.50 15.38 13.45
N GLY A 380 1.55 16.56 14.05
CA GLY A 380 0.78 16.91 15.26
C GLY A 380 1.35 16.34 16.56
N LEU A 381 2.33 15.43 16.51
CA LEU A 381 2.90 14.71 17.64
C LEU A 381 4.42 14.90 17.72
N SER A 382 4.99 14.87 18.93
CA SER A 382 6.45 14.81 19.07
C SER A 382 6.99 13.44 18.62
N PRO A 383 8.27 13.33 18.22
CA PRO A 383 8.88 12.04 17.84
C PRO A 383 8.75 10.97 18.92
N THR A 384 8.89 11.35 20.18
CA THR A 384 8.76 10.44 21.34
C THR A 384 7.33 9.90 21.46
N VAL A 385 6.33 10.78 21.35
CA VAL A 385 4.91 10.39 21.40
C VAL A 385 4.54 9.54 20.19
N TRP A 386 5.04 9.88 19.02
CA TRP A 386 4.85 9.09 17.79
C TRP A 386 5.37 7.66 17.94
N ARG A 387 6.55 7.49 18.51
CA ARG A 387 7.13 6.17 18.81
C ARG A 387 6.28 5.37 19.80
N ALA A 388 5.80 6.02 20.86
CA ALA A 388 4.98 5.35 21.87
C ALA A 388 3.61 4.92 21.36
N GLY A 389 3.02 5.64 20.43
CA GLY A 389 1.75 5.32 19.79
C GLY A 389 1.85 4.28 18.67
N GLY A 390 3.06 3.99 18.19
CA GLY A 390 3.35 3.02 17.13
C GLY A 390 3.88 1.67 17.63
N ARG A 391 4.00 1.47 18.96
CA ARG A 391 4.43 0.20 19.60
C ARG A 391 3.28 -0.58 20.22
#